data_838503d550e4b5f90ab44f1c40209465
#
_entry.id   838503d550e4b5f90ab44f1c40209465
#
_cell.length_a   1.000
_cell.length_b   1.000
_cell.length_c   1.000
_cell.angle_alpha   90.00
_cell.angle_beta   90.00
_cell.angle_gamma   90.00
#
_symmetry.space_group_name_H-M   'P 1'
#
loop_
_entity.id
_entity.type
_entity.pdbx_description
1 polymer ?
#
loop_
_entity_poly.entity_id
_entity_poly.type
_entity_poly.pdbx_seq_one_letter_code
_entity_poly.pdbx_strand_id
1 'polypeptide(L)'
;MGTTEMDVDGRECISFTVRGPWAHFRRIDTTTDKPTYRVIPRTTVAGLIAAILGEPRDSYYDTFSPENSAIAITPTSELNTQAIPMLTVPTAEGDLKSVGGTRRKAVIAPEEIAEGRKRRTFEYIVDPEYRIDLVLADAETAVRVADYLTEGKAAYTPYLGKSECLAEITDVEQTTVEPAPDGEEAVASTVPE
;
A
#
# COMPACT_ATOMS: atom_id res chain seq x y z
N MET A 1 -5.31 -18.88 -19.28
CA MET A 1 -6.16 -17.74 -19.63
C MET A 1 -5.23 -16.55 -19.56
N GLY A 2 -4.93 -15.89 -20.69
CA GLY A 2 -4.13 -14.67 -20.67
C GLY A 2 -4.94 -13.56 -20.04
N THR A 3 -4.41 -12.94 -19.00
CA THR A 3 -4.99 -11.72 -18.44
C THR A 3 -4.85 -10.65 -19.51
N THR A 4 -5.95 -10.05 -19.93
CA THR A 4 -5.91 -8.96 -20.89
C THR A 4 -5.50 -7.71 -20.11
N GLU A 5 -4.27 -7.27 -20.28
CA GLU A 5 -3.80 -6.01 -19.70
C GLU A 5 -4.50 -4.82 -20.36
N MET A 6 -4.68 -3.75 -19.60
CA MET A 6 -5.30 -2.53 -20.08
C MET A 6 -4.37 -1.81 -21.08
N ASP A 7 -4.92 -1.41 -22.22
CA ASP A 7 -4.24 -0.50 -23.14
C ASP A 7 -4.17 0.91 -22.54
N VAL A 8 -2.96 1.44 -22.40
CA VAL A 8 -2.69 2.71 -21.71
C VAL A 8 -2.37 3.87 -22.65
N ASP A 9 -2.14 3.62 -23.94
CA ASP A 9 -1.72 4.65 -24.90
C ASP A 9 -2.73 5.78 -25.00
N GLY A 10 -2.27 7.01 -24.88
CA GLY A 10 -3.08 8.21 -24.94
C GLY A 10 -4.04 8.41 -23.76
N ARG A 11 -3.98 7.58 -22.72
CA ARG A 11 -4.82 7.73 -21.53
C ARG A 11 -4.24 8.74 -20.56
N GLU A 12 -5.12 9.32 -19.76
CA GLU A 12 -4.75 10.18 -18.63
C GLU A 12 -4.04 9.36 -17.55
N CYS A 13 -2.91 9.86 -17.08
CA CYS A 13 -2.08 9.29 -16.02
C CYS A 13 -2.00 10.25 -14.84
N ILE A 14 -2.24 9.74 -13.66
CA ILE A 14 -2.08 10.45 -12.40
C ILE A 14 -0.76 9.99 -11.79
N SER A 15 0.20 10.91 -11.68
CA SER A 15 1.51 10.66 -11.07
C SER A 15 1.58 11.33 -9.72
N PHE A 16 2.15 10.66 -8.73
CA PHE A 16 2.38 11.23 -7.40
C PHE A 16 3.52 10.52 -6.69
N THR A 17 4.13 11.23 -5.73
CA THR A 17 5.15 10.67 -4.84
C THR A 17 4.51 10.25 -3.54
N VAL A 18 4.81 9.03 -3.07
CA VAL A 18 4.45 8.56 -1.74
C VAL A 18 5.72 8.25 -0.95
N ARG A 19 5.83 8.84 0.25
CA ARG A 19 7.00 8.69 1.11
C ARG A 19 6.62 8.62 2.58
N GLY A 20 7.54 8.17 3.41
CA GLY A 20 7.36 8.14 4.86
C GLY A 20 8.64 7.76 5.58
N PRO A 21 8.73 7.94 6.91
CA PRO A 21 9.93 7.56 7.66
C PRO A 21 10.16 6.05 7.70
N TRP A 22 9.10 5.27 7.56
CA TRP A 22 9.13 3.81 7.62
C TRP A 22 8.11 3.19 6.68
N ALA A 23 8.45 2.00 6.11
CA ALA A 23 7.49 1.12 5.46
C ALA A 23 7.71 -0.34 5.85
N HIS A 24 6.63 -1.13 5.82
CA HIS A 24 6.70 -2.58 5.98
C HIS A 24 5.65 -3.25 5.11
N PHE A 25 6.07 -3.89 4.03
CA PHE A 25 5.22 -4.66 3.12
C PHE A 25 5.48 -6.14 3.37
N ARG A 26 4.61 -6.78 4.13
CA ARG A 26 4.80 -8.18 4.56
C ARG A 26 5.08 -9.09 3.38
N ARG A 27 6.27 -9.71 3.37
CA ARG A 27 6.70 -10.59 2.28
C ARG A 27 6.18 -12.02 2.44
N ILE A 28 6.36 -12.60 3.63
CA ILE A 28 5.91 -13.96 3.96
C ILE A 28 5.50 -14.02 5.43
N ASP A 29 4.71 -15.04 5.77
CA ASP A 29 4.30 -15.27 7.15
C ASP A 29 5.29 -16.22 7.84
N THR A 30 6.17 -15.66 8.64
CA THR A 30 7.17 -16.37 9.44
C THR A 30 6.84 -16.22 10.92
N THR A 31 7.37 -17.10 11.76
CA THR A 31 7.08 -17.10 13.20
C THR A 31 7.80 -16.00 13.95
N THR A 32 9.08 -15.77 13.68
CA THR A 32 9.94 -14.86 14.44
C THR A 32 10.30 -13.62 13.66
N ASP A 33 10.87 -13.78 12.47
CA ASP A 33 11.31 -12.66 11.63
C ASP A 33 10.21 -12.33 10.61
N LYS A 34 9.95 -11.05 10.43
CA LYS A 34 8.94 -10.53 9.52
C LYS A 34 9.63 -9.71 8.43
N PRO A 35 10.04 -10.36 7.32
CA PRO A 35 10.70 -9.66 6.21
C PRO A 35 9.71 -8.77 5.44
N THR A 36 10.23 -7.72 4.80
CA THR A 36 9.48 -6.80 3.94
C THR A 36 9.85 -6.98 2.47
N TYR A 37 8.91 -6.72 1.55
CA TYR A 37 9.27 -6.37 0.18
C TYR A 37 9.93 -5.00 0.17
N ARG A 38 10.91 -4.79 -0.71
CA ARG A 38 11.58 -3.49 -0.85
C ARG A 38 10.74 -2.52 -1.67
N VAL A 39 10.10 -3.00 -2.72
CA VAL A 39 9.17 -2.21 -3.52
C VAL A 39 7.76 -2.38 -2.96
N ILE A 40 7.01 -1.29 -2.90
CA ILE A 40 5.61 -1.31 -2.48
C ILE A 40 4.81 -2.21 -3.45
N PRO A 41 4.06 -3.22 -2.97
CA PRO A 41 3.26 -4.06 -3.84
C PRO A 41 2.09 -3.29 -4.48
N ARG A 42 1.74 -3.63 -5.72
CA ARG A 42 0.58 -3.09 -6.44
C ARG A 42 -0.70 -3.12 -5.58
N THR A 43 -0.96 -4.21 -4.90
CA THR A 43 -2.12 -4.36 -4.01
C THR A 43 -2.10 -3.40 -2.83
N THR A 44 -0.91 -3.01 -2.34
CA THR A 44 -0.77 -2.00 -1.28
C THR A 44 -1.05 -0.61 -1.83
N VAL A 45 -0.61 -0.29 -3.05
CA VAL A 45 -0.95 0.97 -3.73
C VAL A 45 -2.45 1.07 -3.94
N ALA A 46 -3.10 0.03 -4.46
CA ALA A 46 -4.55 -0.03 -4.63
C ALA A 46 -5.29 0.21 -3.30
N GLY A 47 -4.88 -0.47 -2.22
CA GLY A 47 -5.44 -0.28 -0.89
C GLY A 47 -5.20 1.13 -0.31
N LEU A 48 -4.05 1.73 -0.60
CA LEU A 48 -3.72 3.11 -0.21
C LEU A 48 -4.69 4.10 -0.87
N ILE A 49 -4.88 4.01 -2.18
CA ILE A 49 -5.78 4.88 -2.93
C ILE A 49 -7.24 4.66 -2.51
N ALA A 50 -7.67 3.42 -2.36
CA ALA A 50 -8.99 3.09 -1.86
C ALA A 50 -9.27 3.69 -0.47
N ALA A 51 -8.28 3.66 0.43
CA ALA A 51 -8.39 4.29 1.74
C ALA A 51 -8.49 5.82 1.65
N ILE A 52 -7.74 6.45 0.74
CA ILE A 52 -7.83 7.89 0.48
C ILE A 52 -9.22 8.26 0.01
N LEU A 53 -9.80 7.51 -0.93
CA LEU A 53 -11.15 7.72 -1.44
C LEU A 53 -12.27 7.35 -0.46
N GLY A 54 -11.97 6.61 0.61
CA GLY A 54 -12.94 6.11 1.56
C GLY A 54 -13.75 4.91 1.06
N GLU A 55 -13.21 4.16 0.10
CA GLU A 55 -13.87 2.97 -0.42
C GLU A 55 -14.05 1.89 0.67
N PRO A 56 -15.18 1.18 0.68
CA PRO A 56 -15.39 0.08 1.61
C PRO A 56 -14.31 -1.00 1.46
N ARG A 57 -14.06 -1.71 2.54
CA ARG A 57 -13.15 -2.84 2.51
C ARG A 57 -13.60 -3.86 1.47
N ASP A 58 -12.63 -4.34 0.68
CA ASP A 58 -12.81 -5.37 -0.34
C ASP A 58 -13.70 -4.97 -1.54
N SER A 59 -14.09 -3.69 -1.70
CA SER A 59 -14.91 -3.20 -2.83
C SER A 59 -14.10 -2.74 -4.05
N TYR A 60 -12.80 -2.51 -3.90
CA TYR A 60 -11.97 -1.82 -4.88
C TYR A 60 -11.15 -2.76 -5.79
N TYR A 61 -11.24 -4.07 -5.61
CA TYR A 61 -10.42 -5.03 -6.37
C TYR A 61 -10.68 -5.00 -7.87
N ASP A 62 -11.91 -4.79 -8.28
CA ASP A 62 -12.28 -4.69 -9.69
C ASP A 62 -11.72 -3.41 -10.33
N THR A 63 -11.85 -2.27 -9.65
CA THR A 63 -11.31 -0.98 -10.09
C THR A 63 -9.79 -1.03 -10.33
N PHE A 64 -9.08 -1.73 -9.46
CA PHE A 64 -7.61 -1.85 -9.54
C PHE A 64 -7.15 -3.19 -10.11
N SER A 65 -8.01 -3.92 -10.81
CA SER A 65 -7.62 -5.13 -11.53
C SER A 65 -6.69 -4.80 -12.72
N PRO A 66 -5.89 -5.74 -13.23
CA PRO A 66 -5.03 -5.52 -14.39
C PRO A 66 -5.78 -5.11 -15.66
N GLU A 67 -7.04 -5.48 -15.76
CA GLU A 67 -7.92 -5.13 -16.88
C GLU A 67 -8.42 -3.66 -16.78
N ASN A 68 -8.53 -3.13 -15.57
CA ASN A 68 -9.13 -1.83 -15.30
C ASN A 68 -8.15 -0.77 -14.81
N SER A 69 -6.90 -1.14 -14.55
CA SER A 69 -5.88 -0.18 -14.12
C SER A 69 -4.46 -0.60 -14.52
N ALA A 70 -3.61 0.37 -14.77
CA ALA A 70 -2.17 0.19 -14.85
C ALA A 70 -1.50 1.00 -13.73
N ILE A 71 -0.55 0.38 -13.03
CA ILE A 71 0.19 1.02 -11.94
C ILE A 71 1.67 0.77 -12.16
N ALA A 72 2.42 1.83 -12.42
CA ALA A 72 3.88 1.79 -12.43
C ALA A 72 4.42 2.31 -11.10
N ILE A 73 5.50 1.69 -10.61
CA ILE A 73 6.09 1.99 -9.30
C ILE A 73 7.59 2.15 -9.48
N THR A 74 8.08 3.36 -9.23
CA THR A 74 9.51 3.69 -9.36
C THR A 74 10.04 4.11 -7.99
N PRO A 75 10.98 3.35 -7.38
CA PRO A 75 11.72 3.84 -6.21
C PRO A 75 12.54 5.07 -6.58
N THR A 76 12.40 6.14 -5.82
CA THR A 76 13.14 7.40 -6.02
C THR A 76 14.17 7.65 -4.93
N SER A 77 14.19 6.80 -3.88
CA SER A 77 15.21 6.78 -2.84
C SER A 77 15.94 5.45 -2.75
N GLU A 78 17.08 5.41 -2.06
CA GLU A 78 17.72 4.16 -1.68
C GLU A 78 16.83 3.38 -0.71
N LEU A 79 16.57 2.10 -1.02
CA LEU A 79 15.71 1.25 -0.20
C LEU A 79 16.53 0.49 0.86
N ASN A 80 16.99 1.20 1.86
CA ASN A 80 17.68 0.64 3.01
C ASN A 80 16.71 0.00 4.00
N THR A 81 17.11 -1.11 4.64
CA THR A 81 16.26 -1.78 5.62
C THR A 81 16.91 -1.83 6.99
N GLN A 82 16.06 -1.79 8.02
CA GLN A 82 16.45 -1.95 9.42
C GLN A 82 15.56 -2.99 10.09
N ALA A 83 16.20 -3.92 10.79
CA ALA A 83 15.51 -4.93 11.59
C ALA A 83 15.23 -4.38 13.00
N ILE A 84 13.96 -4.30 13.39
CA ILE A 84 13.51 -3.75 14.67
C ILE A 84 12.81 -4.85 15.46
N PRO A 85 13.33 -5.23 16.65
CA PRO A 85 12.65 -6.15 17.54
C PRO A 85 11.45 -5.45 18.20
N MET A 86 10.28 -6.05 18.06
CA MET A 86 9.04 -5.55 18.63
C MET A 86 8.38 -6.60 19.52
N LEU A 87 7.72 -6.13 20.56
CA LEU A 87 6.89 -6.97 21.40
C LEU A 87 5.48 -7.02 20.80
N THR A 88 5.02 -8.20 20.43
CA THR A 88 3.69 -8.42 19.89
C THR A 88 2.80 -9.15 20.90
N VAL A 89 1.52 -8.78 20.90
CA VAL A 89 0.48 -9.46 21.67
C VAL A 89 -0.39 -10.24 20.69
N PRO A 90 -0.80 -11.48 21.02
CA PRO A 90 -1.73 -12.23 20.18
C PRO A 90 -3.07 -11.49 20.10
N THR A 91 -3.58 -11.35 18.87
CA THR A 91 -4.86 -10.68 18.58
C THR A 91 -5.78 -11.52 17.71
N ALA A 92 -5.45 -12.82 17.53
CA ALA A 92 -6.27 -13.72 16.73
C ALA A 92 -7.62 -13.98 17.43
N GLU A 93 -8.63 -14.29 16.63
CA GLU A 93 -9.93 -14.71 17.13
C GLU A 93 -9.74 -15.99 17.99
N GLY A 94 -10.16 -15.95 19.25
CA GLY A 94 -9.88 -17.00 20.25
C GLY A 94 -8.77 -16.67 21.26
N ASP A 95 -7.83 -15.78 20.91
CA ASP A 95 -6.84 -15.25 21.86
C ASP A 95 -7.43 -14.13 22.73
N LEU A 96 -8.57 -13.56 22.33
CA LEU A 96 -9.25 -12.48 23.00
C LEU A 96 -10.51 -13.01 23.70
N LYS A 97 -10.54 -12.96 25.02
CA LYS A 97 -11.77 -13.27 25.76
C LYS A 97 -12.76 -12.12 25.70
N SER A 98 -13.99 -12.42 25.29
CA SER A 98 -15.08 -11.47 25.35
C SER A 98 -15.52 -11.26 26.81
N VAL A 99 -15.32 -10.07 27.33
CA VAL A 99 -15.84 -9.69 28.66
C VAL A 99 -17.23 -9.08 28.50
N GLY A 100 -18.23 -9.72 29.09
CA GLY A 100 -19.57 -9.14 29.24
C GLY A 100 -20.53 -9.29 28.07
N GLY A 101 -20.43 -10.33 27.25
CA GLY A 101 -21.45 -10.71 26.27
C GLY A 101 -21.67 -9.73 25.09
N THR A 102 -20.93 -8.66 25.02
CA THR A 102 -21.01 -7.70 23.92
C THR A 102 -19.86 -7.95 22.96
N ARG A 103 -20.19 -8.37 21.75
CA ARG A 103 -19.27 -8.74 20.64
C ARG A 103 -18.23 -7.67 20.22
N ARG A 104 -18.11 -6.54 20.90
CA ARG A 104 -17.31 -5.38 20.43
C ARG A 104 -16.24 -4.87 21.41
N LYS A 105 -16.04 -5.48 22.56
CA LYS A 105 -14.94 -5.11 23.46
C LYS A 105 -14.14 -6.34 23.82
N ALA A 106 -13.05 -6.54 23.15
CA ALA A 106 -12.01 -7.46 23.61
C ALA A 106 -11.24 -6.73 24.72
N VAL A 107 -11.37 -7.19 25.94
CA VAL A 107 -10.48 -6.79 27.03
C VAL A 107 -9.52 -7.93 27.26
N ILE A 108 -8.24 -7.70 26.98
CA ILE A 108 -7.19 -8.67 27.26
C ILE A 108 -6.80 -8.50 28.72
N ALA A 109 -6.91 -9.55 29.52
CA ALA A 109 -6.47 -9.51 30.90
C ALA A 109 -4.96 -9.25 30.97
N PRO A 110 -4.45 -8.43 31.93
CA PRO A 110 -3.02 -8.13 32.03
C PRO A 110 -2.13 -9.36 32.11
N GLU A 111 -2.59 -10.42 32.77
CA GLU A 111 -1.89 -11.70 32.91
C GLU A 111 -1.78 -12.42 31.55
N GLU A 112 -2.84 -12.44 30.74
CA GLU A 112 -2.85 -13.03 29.39
C GLU A 112 -1.93 -12.24 28.44
N ILE A 113 -1.87 -10.91 28.60
CA ILE A 113 -0.90 -10.06 27.88
C ILE A 113 0.53 -10.47 28.26
N ALA A 114 0.81 -10.71 29.53
CA ALA A 114 2.14 -11.05 30.01
C ALA A 114 2.60 -12.41 29.45
N GLU A 115 1.73 -13.42 29.45
CA GLU A 115 2.03 -14.77 28.99
C GLU A 115 2.04 -14.89 27.45
N GLY A 116 1.18 -14.14 26.78
CA GLY A 116 1.03 -14.17 25.31
C GLY A 116 2.06 -13.33 24.54
N ARG A 117 2.91 -12.57 25.22
CA ARG A 117 3.90 -11.69 24.60
C ARG A 117 4.94 -12.50 23.81
N LYS A 118 5.15 -12.12 22.55
CA LYS A 118 6.20 -12.71 21.71
C LYS A 118 7.09 -11.60 21.16
N ARG A 119 8.39 -11.78 21.27
CA ARG A 119 9.35 -10.92 20.59
C ARG A 119 9.44 -11.36 19.15
N ARG A 120 9.22 -10.42 18.21
CA ARG A 120 9.35 -10.62 16.78
C ARG A 120 10.21 -9.52 16.19
N THR A 121 11.01 -9.87 15.19
CA THR A 121 11.82 -8.90 14.47
C THR A 121 11.09 -8.53 13.18
N PHE A 122 10.81 -7.24 13.01
CA PHE A 122 10.25 -6.70 11.78
C PHE A 122 11.34 -5.99 10.99
N GLU A 123 11.44 -6.29 9.72
CA GLU A 123 12.28 -5.55 8.81
C GLU A 123 11.47 -4.36 8.27
N TYR A 124 11.96 -3.14 8.48
CA TYR A 124 11.36 -1.92 7.95
C TYR A 124 12.26 -1.31 6.89
N ILE A 125 11.66 -0.71 5.86
CA ILE A 125 12.37 0.17 4.94
C ILE A 125 12.46 1.53 5.60
N VAL A 126 13.64 2.14 5.55
CA VAL A 126 13.94 3.46 6.15
C VAL A 126 13.85 4.51 5.08
N ASP A 127 13.11 5.58 5.36
CA ASP A 127 12.90 6.74 4.47
C ASP A 127 12.56 6.35 3.01
N PRO A 128 11.62 5.40 2.81
CA PRO A 128 11.22 5.01 1.47
C PRO A 128 10.51 6.14 0.74
N GLU A 129 10.82 6.27 -0.55
CA GLU A 129 10.13 7.17 -1.47
C GLU A 129 9.88 6.46 -2.79
N TYR A 130 8.65 6.55 -3.28
CA TYR A 130 8.22 5.94 -4.54
C TYR A 130 7.42 6.93 -5.36
N ARG A 131 7.74 7.05 -6.64
CA ARG A 131 6.84 7.63 -7.64
C ARG A 131 5.86 6.56 -8.07
N ILE A 132 4.59 6.91 -8.08
CA ILE A 132 3.48 6.07 -8.54
C ILE A 132 2.87 6.75 -9.76
N ASP A 133 2.78 6.01 -10.86
CA ASP A 133 2.06 6.43 -12.05
C ASP A 133 0.84 5.51 -12.22
N LEU A 134 -0.35 6.09 -12.21
CA LEU A 134 -1.63 5.39 -12.19
C LEU A 134 -2.48 5.77 -13.40
N VAL A 135 -2.93 4.77 -14.13
CA VAL A 135 -3.96 4.90 -15.17
C VAL A 135 -5.17 4.07 -14.76
N LEU A 136 -6.37 4.64 -14.87
CA LEU A 136 -7.62 3.95 -14.58
C LEU A 136 -8.50 3.89 -15.83
N ALA A 137 -9.21 2.78 -16.00
CA ALA A 137 -10.18 2.62 -17.09
C ALA A 137 -11.41 3.50 -16.89
N ASP A 138 -11.86 3.63 -15.63
CA ASP A 138 -13.00 4.45 -15.25
C ASP A 138 -12.59 5.91 -15.04
N ALA A 139 -13.03 6.78 -15.96
CA ALA A 139 -12.68 8.21 -15.92
C ALA A 139 -13.26 8.94 -14.71
N GLU A 140 -14.41 8.52 -14.18
CA GLU A 140 -15.02 9.15 -13.01
C GLU A 140 -14.17 8.88 -11.76
N THR A 141 -13.72 7.65 -11.58
CA THR A 141 -12.80 7.29 -10.50
C THR A 141 -11.44 7.98 -10.67
N ALA A 142 -10.91 8.10 -11.90
CA ALA A 142 -9.66 8.80 -12.16
C ALA A 142 -9.73 10.27 -11.70
N VAL A 143 -10.79 10.98 -12.07
CA VAL A 143 -11.02 12.37 -11.64
C VAL A 143 -11.11 12.45 -10.10
N ARG A 144 -11.86 11.56 -9.46
CA ARG A 144 -11.94 11.53 -7.99
C ARG A 144 -10.58 11.33 -7.32
N VAL A 145 -9.76 10.41 -7.85
CA VAL A 145 -8.39 10.18 -7.34
C VAL A 145 -7.56 11.45 -7.48
N ALA A 146 -7.55 12.05 -8.67
CA ALA A 146 -6.79 13.27 -8.95
C ALA A 146 -7.20 14.43 -8.02
N ASP A 147 -8.49 14.64 -7.83
CA ASP A 147 -9.02 15.70 -6.95
C ASP A 147 -8.59 15.48 -5.50
N TYR A 148 -8.78 14.26 -4.95
CA TYR A 148 -8.41 13.97 -3.57
C TYR A 148 -6.91 14.14 -3.32
N LEU A 149 -6.07 13.65 -4.24
CA LEU A 149 -4.62 13.78 -4.12
C LEU A 149 -4.17 15.24 -4.23
N THR A 150 -4.68 15.99 -5.21
CA THR A 150 -4.34 17.42 -5.44
C THR A 150 -4.76 18.30 -4.27
N GLU A 151 -5.93 18.04 -3.69
CA GLU A 151 -6.45 18.79 -2.55
C GLU A 151 -5.87 18.32 -1.20
N GLY A 152 -5.04 17.28 -1.19
CA GLY A 152 -4.48 16.69 0.03
C GLY A 152 -5.55 16.07 0.94
N LYS A 153 -6.66 15.63 0.37
CA LYS A 153 -7.78 15.01 1.10
C LYS A 153 -7.57 13.51 1.22
N ALA A 154 -7.97 12.96 2.36
CA ALA A 154 -8.04 11.53 2.56
C ALA A 154 -9.16 11.18 3.56
N ALA A 155 -9.98 10.19 3.24
CA ALA A 155 -10.99 9.67 4.15
C ALA A 155 -10.36 8.92 5.33
N TYR A 156 -9.28 8.20 5.07
CA TYR A 156 -8.46 7.53 6.08
C TYR A 156 -7.01 7.94 5.91
N THR A 157 -6.27 8.03 7.03
CA THR A 157 -4.85 8.38 7.03
C THR A 157 -4.05 7.37 6.19
N PRO A 158 -3.29 7.82 5.18
CA PRO A 158 -2.49 6.93 4.34
C PRO A 158 -1.30 6.36 5.13
N TYR A 159 -0.93 5.09 4.82
CA TYR A 159 0.21 4.43 5.44
C TYR A 159 0.87 3.41 4.50
N LEU A 160 2.15 3.13 4.73
CA LEU A 160 2.98 2.23 3.93
C LEU A 160 3.01 0.81 4.51
N GLY A 161 1.90 0.09 4.32
CA GLY A 161 1.72 -1.32 4.67
C GLY A 161 1.26 -1.58 6.10
N LYS A 162 1.85 -0.94 7.12
CA LYS A 162 1.39 -1.01 8.50
C LYS A 162 0.90 0.36 8.96
N SER A 163 -0.14 0.38 9.78
CA SER A 163 -0.81 1.62 10.23
C SER A 163 0.10 2.61 10.97
N GLU A 164 1.18 2.13 11.58
CA GLU A 164 2.19 2.98 12.21
C GLU A 164 3.19 3.60 11.21
N CYS A 165 3.24 3.10 9.98
CA CYS A 165 4.09 3.61 8.91
C CYS A 165 3.33 4.69 8.10
N LEU A 166 3.11 5.85 8.71
CA LEU A 166 2.35 6.93 8.08
C LEU A 166 3.02 7.38 6.78
N ALA A 167 2.20 7.72 5.79
CA ALA A 167 2.63 8.18 4.48
C ALA A 167 2.26 9.63 4.24
N GLU A 168 3.14 10.34 3.55
CA GLU A 168 2.91 11.64 2.95
C GLU A 168 2.81 11.45 1.43
N ILE A 169 1.90 12.20 0.80
CA ILE A 169 1.73 12.22 -0.65
C ILE A 169 2.05 13.62 -1.15
N THR A 170 2.91 13.70 -2.16
CA THR A 170 3.39 14.96 -2.75
C THR A 170 3.48 14.84 -4.26
N ASP A 171 3.83 15.94 -4.92
CA ASP A 171 4.16 16.00 -6.35
C ASP A 171 3.09 15.38 -7.25
N VAL A 172 1.83 15.75 -6.98
CA VAL A 172 0.69 15.25 -7.76
C VAL A 172 0.64 15.95 -9.10
N GLU A 173 0.70 15.18 -10.18
CA GLU A 173 0.68 15.64 -11.55
C GLU A 173 -0.33 14.84 -12.37
N GLN A 174 -0.95 15.47 -13.36
CA GLN A 174 -1.78 14.80 -14.36
C GLN A 174 -1.12 14.98 -15.71
N THR A 175 -0.94 13.88 -16.43
CA THR A 175 -0.26 13.82 -17.73
C THR A 175 -0.95 12.82 -18.63
N THR A 176 -0.51 12.68 -19.86
CA THR A 176 -1.00 11.68 -20.81
C THR A 176 0.11 10.67 -21.05
N VAL A 177 -0.24 9.39 -21.10
CA VAL A 177 0.71 8.33 -21.47
C VAL A 177 1.06 8.48 -22.94
N GLU A 178 2.33 8.56 -23.23
CA GLU A 178 2.88 8.61 -24.60
C GLU A 178 3.70 7.35 -24.87
N PRO A 179 3.68 6.82 -26.10
CA PRO A 179 4.55 5.73 -26.49
C PRO A 179 6.02 6.10 -26.26
N ALA A 180 6.83 5.15 -25.79
CA ALA A 180 8.26 5.36 -25.67
C ALA A 180 8.89 5.62 -27.05
N PRO A 181 9.88 6.51 -27.17
CA PRO A 181 10.61 6.71 -28.41
C PRO A 181 11.24 5.41 -28.93
N ASP A 182 11.23 5.21 -30.25
CA ASP A 182 11.85 4.03 -30.87
C ASP A 182 13.33 3.88 -30.44
N GLY A 183 13.67 2.73 -29.89
CA GLY A 183 15.03 2.38 -29.48
C GLY A 183 15.36 2.57 -27.99
N GLU A 184 14.48 3.04 -27.16
CA GLU A 184 14.65 3.03 -25.71
C GLU A 184 14.13 1.70 -25.13
N GLU A 185 15.07 0.81 -24.77
CA GLU A 185 14.76 -0.45 -24.08
C GLU A 185 14.85 -0.34 -22.53
N ALA A 186 15.13 0.85 -22.00
CA ALA A 186 15.29 1.04 -20.57
C ALA A 186 13.94 1.34 -19.87
N VAL A 187 13.53 0.45 -18.99
CA VAL A 187 12.37 0.66 -18.11
C VAL A 187 12.86 1.32 -16.83
N ALA A 188 12.45 2.57 -16.60
CA ALA A 188 12.76 3.32 -15.38
C ALA A 188 11.90 2.88 -14.17
N SER A 189 10.88 2.06 -14.40
CA SER A 189 9.90 1.61 -13.41
C SER A 189 9.93 0.09 -13.25
N THR A 190 9.63 -0.40 -12.04
CA THR A 190 9.35 -1.82 -11.82
C THR A 190 7.85 -2.07 -11.93
N VAL A 191 7.47 -2.95 -12.86
CA VAL A 191 6.11 -3.51 -12.89
C VAL A 191 6.15 -4.80 -12.10
N PRO A 192 5.46 -4.91 -10.95
CA PRO A 192 5.34 -6.18 -10.26
C PRO A 192 4.51 -7.14 -11.12
N GLU A 193 5.06 -8.32 -11.41
CA GLU A 193 4.31 -9.44 -11.99
C GLU A 193 3.23 -9.96 -11.04
#